data_0b59a83da4d1aefd82b6e4464cb682e5
#
_entry.id   0b59a83da4d1aefd82b6e4464cb682e5
#
_cell.length_a   1.000
_cell.length_b   1.000
_cell.length_c   1.000
_cell.angle_alpha   90.00
_cell.angle_beta   90.00
_cell.angle_gamma   90.00
#
_symmetry.space_group_name_H-M   'P 1'
#
loop_
_entity.id
_entity.type
_entity.pdbx_description
1 polymer ?
#
loop_
_entity_poly.entity_id
_entity_poly.type
_entity_poly.pdbx_seq_one_letter_code
_entity_poly.pdbx_strand_id
1 'polypeptide(L)'
;MKTYLVTGAAGFIGSNYIKYILSRHEDIRVVILDALTYAGNFETISKDIDNERCFFIKGNICDRSLVDQLFSDYKFDYIVNFAAESHVDRSIEDPQLFLQTNILGTQNLLDAARRAWVTGKDEYGYPTWRKDVRFHQVSTDEVYGSLGAEGFFTEETPLCPHSPYSASKASADFIIIAYRDTYKMPVTITRCSNNYGPYHFPEKLIPLIIKNILEGKRLPVYGDGTNVRDWLYVEDHCKAIDMVVCNGKNGEIYNVGGHNEKQNIEIVKLTITTIHRLMEEEPAYRQTLKKKELDENGQIRIDWINDSLITFVKDRLGHDQRYAIDPTKIKNELGWYPETKFEDGIVKTIIWYLNNQDWVKNVTSGDYQNYYENMYKNR
;
A
#
# COMPACT_ATOMS: atom_id res chain seq x y z
N MET A 1 -15.44 -4.27 23.16
CA MET A 1 -15.38 -3.84 21.75
C MET A 1 -14.32 -2.75 21.61
N LYS A 2 -13.31 -2.96 20.74
CA LYS A 2 -12.28 -1.97 20.40
C LYS A 2 -12.72 -1.14 19.20
N THR A 3 -12.46 0.17 19.23
CA THR A 3 -12.82 1.07 18.14
C THR A 3 -11.57 1.52 17.39
N TYR A 4 -11.55 1.25 16.09
CA TYR A 4 -10.46 1.60 15.18
C TYR A 4 -10.83 2.84 14.37
N LEU A 5 -9.88 3.76 14.21
CA LEU A 5 -9.87 4.73 13.12
C LEU A 5 -8.89 4.22 12.06
N VAL A 6 -9.39 3.94 10.86
CA VAL A 6 -8.55 3.51 9.74
C VAL A 6 -8.61 4.57 8.65
N THR A 7 -7.51 5.25 8.41
CA THR A 7 -7.45 6.31 7.39
C THR A 7 -6.88 5.77 6.09
N GLY A 8 -7.31 6.29 4.94
CA GLY A 8 -6.84 5.81 3.63
C GLY A 8 -7.31 4.40 3.27
N ALA A 9 -8.42 3.95 3.86
CA ALA A 9 -8.92 2.59 3.71
C ALA A 9 -9.61 2.31 2.37
N ALA A 10 -9.97 3.32 1.59
CA ALA A 10 -10.46 3.14 0.22
C ALA A 10 -9.33 2.90 -0.79
N GLY A 11 -8.06 2.99 -0.36
CA GLY A 11 -6.87 2.65 -1.13
C GLY A 11 -6.55 1.15 -1.09
N PHE A 12 -5.47 0.75 -1.77
CA PHE A 12 -5.06 -0.63 -1.96
C PHE A 12 -4.85 -1.42 -0.65
N ILE A 13 -3.84 -1.05 0.14
CA ILE A 13 -3.49 -1.80 1.36
C ILE A 13 -4.60 -1.65 2.41
N GLY A 14 -5.12 -0.42 2.58
CA GLY A 14 -6.15 -0.12 3.55
C GLY A 14 -7.44 -0.91 3.34
N SER A 15 -7.89 -1.10 2.09
CA SER A 15 -9.09 -1.90 1.79
C SER A 15 -8.92 -3.39 2.08
N ASN A 16 -7.75 -3.95 1.78
CA ASN A 16 -7.42 -5.31 2.16
C ASN A 16 -7.33 -5.46 3.69
N TYR A 17 -6.79 -4.46 4.38
CA TYR A 17 -6.72 -4.45 5.84
C TYR A 17 -8.10 -4.43 6.49
N ILE A 18 -9.04 -3.61 5.99
CA ILE A 18 -10.42 -3.61 6.48
C ILE A 18 -11.06 -4.99 6.35
N LYS A 19 -10.96 -5.62 5.17
CA LYS A 19 -11.49 -6.97 4.94
C LYS A 19 -10.86 -7.99 5.88
N TYR A 20 -9.54 -7.89 6.07
CA TYR A 20 -8.79 -8.78 6.95
C TYR A 20 -9.26 -8.65 8.41
N ILE A 21 -9.26 -7.44 9.01
CA ILE A 21 -9.60 -7.27 10.43
C ILE A 21 -11.08 -7.55 10.73
N LEU A 22 -12.00 -7.20 9.83
CA LEU A 22 -13.43 -7.51 9.99
C LEU A 22 -13.71 -9.01 9.96
N SER A 23 -12.90 -9.79 9.20
CA SER A 23 -13.01 -11.25 9.16
C SER A 23 -12.36 -11.94 10.37
N ARG A 24 -11.39 -11.29 11.02
CA ARG A 24 -10.60 -11.89 12.12
C ARG A 24 -11.12 -11.52 13.51
N HIS A 25 -11.73 -10.35 13.66
CA HIS A 25 -12.16 -9.83 14.93
C HIS A 25 -13.68 -9.57 14.93
N GLU A 26 -14.41 -10.28 15.78
CA GLU A 26 -15.87 -10.12 15.89
C GLU A 26 -16.24 -8.91 16.74
N ASP A 27 -15.46 -8.57 17.78
CA ASP A 27 -15.72 -7.52 18.76
C ASP A 27 -14.93 -6.24 18.49
N ILE A 28 -15.04 -5.73 17.25
CA ILE A 28 -14.45 -4.46 16.85
C ILE A 28 -15.48 -3.55 16.17
N ARG A 29 -15.21 -2.26 16.25
CA ARG A 29 -15.86 -1.20 15.44
C ARG A 29 -14.77 -0.51 14.62
N VAL A 30 -15.04 -0.28 13.35
CA VAL A 30 -14.13 0.38 12.42
C VAL A 30 -14.79 1.65 11.89
N VAL A 31 -14.11 2.77 12.03
CA VAL A 31 -14.47 4.04 11.39
C VAL A 31 -13.42 4.34 10.34
N ILE A 32 -13.83 4.39 9.09
CA ILE A 32 -12.98 4.70 7.96
C ILE A 32 -13.03 6.21 7.71
N LEU A 33 -11.87 6.85 7.61
CA LEU A 33 -11.72 8.21 7.12
C LEU A 33 -10.91 8.19 5.82
N ASP A 34 -11.52 8.58 4.70
CA ASP A 34 -10.85 8.61 3.41
C ASP A 34 -11.28 9.83 2.59
N ALA A 35 -10.34 10.49 1.98
CA ALA A 35 -10.61 11.67 1.15
C ALA A 35 -11.13 11.31 -0.25
N LEU A 36 -11.04 10.04 -0.65
CA LEU A 36 -11.34 9.53 -1.99
C LEU A 36 -10.61 10.34 -3.07
N THR A 37 -9.29 10.49 -2.89
CA THR A 37 -8.40 11.04 -3.92
C THR A 37 -8.23 10.05 -5.07
N TYR A 38 -7.32 10.29 -6.00
CA TYR A 38 -7.21 9.52 -7.24
C TYR A 38 -7.08 7.99 -7.07
N ALA A 39 -6.45 7.53 -5.99
CA ALA A 39 -6.25 6.10 -5.70
C ALA A 39 -7.27 5.53 -4.69
N GLY A 40 -8.10 6.36 -4.08
CA GLY A 40 -9.15 5.97 -3.16
C GLY A 40 -10.46 5.74 -3.91
N ASN A 41 -11.01 4.53 -3.83
CA ASN A 41 -12.27 4.20 -4.48
C ASN A 41 -13.26 3.61 -3.48
N PHE A 42 -14.38 4.30 -3.28
CA PHE A 42 -15.43 3.88 -2.36
C PHE A 42 -15.99 2.49 -2.69
N GLU A 43 -16.12 2.16 -3.98
CA GLU A 43 -16.62 0.85 -4.40
C GLU A 43 -15.79 -0.32 -3.86
N THR A 44 -14.47 -0.10 -3.66
CA THR A 44 -13.54 -1.11 -3.13
C THR A 44 -13.94 -1.57 -1.72
N ILE A 45 -14.54 -0.69 -0.93
CA ILE A 45 -14.93 -0.92 0.48
C ILE A 45 -16.44 -0.92 0.70
N SER A 46 -17.25 -0.59 -0.30
CA SER A 46 -18.70 -0.37 -0.14
C SER A 46 -19.43 -1.57 0.44
N LYS A 47 -18.98 -2.79 0.11
CA LYS A 47 -19.56 -4.04 0.63
C LYS A 47 -19.18 -4.35 2.07
N ASP A 48 -18.16 -3.68 2.59
CA ASP A 48 -17.67 -3.86 3.96
C ASP A 48 -18.36 -2.86 4.93
N ILE A 49 -19.05 -1.83 4.38
CA ILE A 49 -19.77 -0.82 5.16
C ILE A 49 -21.16 -1.35 5.51
N ASP A 50 -21.39 -1.64 6.78
CA ASP A 50 -22.66 -2.17 7.30
C ASP A 50 -23.40 -1.20 8.22
N ASN A 51 -22.76 -0.07 8.62
CA ASN A 51 -23.26 0.91 9.58
C ASN A 51 -23.59 0.34 10.98
N GLU A 52 -23.08 -0.82 11.28
CA GLU A 52 -23.13 -1.46 12.60
C GLU A 52 -21.74 -1.61 13.20
N ARG A 53 -20.83 -2.23 12.45
CA ARG A 53 -19.42 -2.46 12.81
C ARG A 53 -18.46 -1.64 11.98
N CYS A 54 -18.79 -1.29 10.75
CA CYS A 54 -17.96 -0.56 9.81
C CYS A 54 -18.67 0.68 9.27
N PHE A 55 -18.07 1.85 9.51
CA PHE A 55 -18.62 3.16 9.14
C PHE A 55 -17.66 3.87 8.19
N PHE A 56 -18.20 4.60 7.22
CA PHE A 56 -17.41 5.39 6.29
C PHE A 56 -17.69 6.89 6.44
N ILE A 57 -16.61 7.66 6.53
CA ILE A 57 -16.64 9.12 6.57
C ILE A 57 -15.71 9.63 5.46
N LYS A 58 -16.29 10.39 4.53
CA LYS A 58 -15.49 11.07 3.50
C LYS A 58 -14.86 12.32 4.10
N GLY A 59 -13.53 12.39 4.08
CA GLY A 59 -12.80 13.55 4.58
C GLY A 59 -11.29 13.41 4.53
N ASN A 60 -10.63 14.55 4.68
CA ASN A 60 -9.17 14.64 4.61
C ASN A 60 -8.55 14.66 6.02
N ILE A 61 -7.49 13.89 6.25
CA ILE A 61 -6.76 13.90 7.53
C ILE A 61 -6.12 15.26 7.85
N CYS A 62 -5.97 16.15 6.87
CA CYS A 62 -5.50 17.52 7.06
C CYS A 62 -6.61 18.47 7.59
N ASP A 63 -7.88 18.07 7.52
CA ASP A 63 -8.99 18.85 8.08
C ASP A 63 -9.05 18.67 9.59
N ARG A 64 -8.48 19.65 10.31
CA ARG A 64 -8.40 19.61 11.76
C ARG A 64 -9.77 19.58 12.41
N SER A 65 -10.74 20.34 11.88
CA SER A 65 -12.07 20.42 12.45
C SER A 65 -12.79 19.09 12.36
N LEU A 66 -12.71 18.43 11.21
CA LEU A 66 -13.28 17.10 10.99
C LEU A 66 -12.61 16.06 11.90
N VAL A 67 -11.27 16.06 11.96
CA VAL A 67 -10.54 15.12 12.83
C VAL A 67 -10.90 15.33 14.30
N ASP A 68 -10.94 16.57 14.78
CA ASP A 68 -11.33 16.89 16.16
C ASP A 68 -12.77 16.44 16.45
N GLN A 69 -13.70 16.61 15.50
CA GLN A 69 -15.07 16.12 15.64
C GLN A 69 -15.12 14.59 15.72
N LEU A 70 -14.38 13.87 14.88
CA LEU A 70 -14.33 12.41 14.93
C LEU A 70 -13.84 11.88 16.28
N PHE A 71 -12.86 12.52 16.89
CA PHE A 71 -12.38 12.16 18.22
C PHE A 71 -13.35 12.55 19.35
N SER A 72 -14.25 13.50 19.09
CA SER A 72 -15.38 13.81 20.00
C SER A 72 -16.49 12.77 19.90
N ASP A 73 -16.84 12.35 18.68
CA ASP A 73 -17.95 11.44 18.41
C ASP A 73 -17.62 9.97 18.71
N TYR A 74 -16.34 9.60 18.52
CA TYR A 74 -15.86 8.23 18.69
C TYR A 74 -14.71 8.16 19.71
N LYS A 75 -14.77 7.16 20.57
CA LYS A 75 -13.68 6.87 21.51
C LYS A 75 -12.71 5.84 20.89
N PHE A 76 -11.83 6.30 20.01
CA PHE A 76 -10.87 5.43 19.35
C PHE A 76 -9.88 4.80 20.31
N ASP A 77 -9.63 3.50 20.16
CA ASP A 77 -8.57 2.75 20.84
C ASP A 77 -7.34 2.62 19.94
N TYR A 78 -7.56 2.31 18.68
CA TYR A 78 -6.50 2.15 17.70
C TYR A 78 -6.68 3.10 16.52
N ILE A 79 -5.58 3.68 16.07
CA ILE A 79 -5.53 4.46 14.83
C ILE A 79 -4.54 3.75 13.92
N VAL A 80 -4.97 3.40 12.71
CA VAL A 80 -4.11 2.82 11.68
C VAL A 80 -4.08 3.76 10.49
N ASN A 81 -2.95 4.44 10.31
CA ASN A 81 -2.82 5.49 9.31
C ASN A 81 -2.22 4.94 8.02
N PHE A 82 -3.10 4.66 7.03
CA PHE A 82 -2.72 4.36 5.65
C PHE A 82 -2.80 5.61 4.76
N ALA A 83 -3.49 6.67 5.18
CA ALA A 83 -3.69 7.86 4.37
C ALA A 83 -2.35 8.48 3.99
N ALA A 84 -2.06 8.50 2.71
CA ALA A 84 -0.84 9.07 2.14
C ALA A 84 -1.00 9.29 0.64
N GLU A 85 -0.35 10.31 0.12
CA GLU A 85 0.03 10.36 -1.28
C GLU A 85 1.22 9.40 -1.49
N SER A 86 1.18 8.53 -2.52
CA SER A 86 2.10 7.37 -2.58
C SER A 86 2.75 7.11 -3.95
N HIS A 87 2.50 7.93 -4.96
CA HIS A 87 3.08 7.72 -6.29
C HIS A 87 4.32 8.59 -6.50
N VAL A 88 5.48 7.97 -6.69
CA VAL A 88 6.77 8.68 -6.80
C VAL A 88 6.76 9.69 -7.94
N ASP A 89 6.29 9.32 -9.15
CA ASP A 89 6.28 10.27 -10.28
C ASP A 89 5.40 11.50 -9.98
N ARG A 90 4.22 11.31 -9.35
CA ARG A 90 3.36 12.42 -8.90
C ARG A 90 4.05 13.30 -7.85
N SER A 91 4.88 12.70 -6.99
CA SER A 91 5.64 13.48 -5.98
C SER A 91 6.71 14.37 -6.61
N ILE A 92 7.21 14.02 -7.79
CA ILE A 92 8.15 14.85 -8.55
C ILE A 92 7.41 16.02 -9.22
N GLU A 93 6.17 15.80 -9.65
CA GLU A 93 5.33 16.81 -10.29
C GLU A 93 4.74 17.81 -9.27
N ASP A 94 4.20 17.32 -8.15
CA ASP A 94 3.60 18.12 -7.07
C ASP A 94 4.07 17.66 -5.69
N PRO A 95 5.29 18.03 -5.26
CA PRO A 95 5.81 17.61 -3.96
C PRO A 95 5.04 18.21 -2.78
N GLN A 96 4.41 19.38 -2.95
CA GLN A 96 3.71 20.08 -1.87
C GLN A 96 2.51 19.27 -1.34
N LEU A 97 1.77 18.62 -2.21
CA LEU A 97 0.65 17.77 -1.83
C LEU A 97 1.10 16.62 -0.90
N PHE A 98 2.28 16.04 -1.20
CA PHE A 98 2.88 14.98 -0.38
C PHE A 98 3.28 15.46 1.02
N LEU A 99 3.86 16.67 1.12
CA LEU A 99 4.21 17.27 2.41
C LEU A 99 2.96 17.55 3.25
N GLN A 100 1.92 18.10 2.64
CA GLN A 100 0.66 18.39 3.32
C GLN A 100 0.00 17.12 3.83
N THR A 101 -0.20 16.13 2.98
CA THR A 101 -0.91 14.89 3.35
C THR A 101 -0.07 14.04 4.29
N ASN A 102 1.17 13.70 3.90
CA ASN A 102 1.94 12.69 4.60
C ASN A 102 2.53 13.21 5.92
N ILE A 103 2.88 14.49 6.00
CA ILE A 103 3.49 15.09 7.18
C ILE A 103 2.44 15.78 8.05
N LEU A 104 1.80 16.83 7.52
CA LEU A 104 0.88 17.64 8.31
C LEU A 104 -0.40 16.87 8.65
N GLY A 105 -0.91 16.05 7.72
CA GLY A 105 -2.06 15.18 8.00
C GLY A 105 -1.76 14.14 9.09
N THR A 106 -0.58 13.51 9.06
CA THR A 106 -0.14 12.58 10.12
C THR A 106 0.00 13.30 11.46
N GLN A 107 0.61 14.49 11.47
CA GLN A 107 0.75 15.29 12.69
C GLN A 107 -0.62 15.70 13.28
N ASN A 108 -1.59 16.04 12.43
CA ASN A 108 -2.94 16.38 12.86
C ASN A 108 -3.63 15.21 13.59
N LEU A 109 -3.52 13.98 13.04
CA LEU A 109 -4.02 12.76 13.67
C LEU A 109 -3.33 12.47 15.01
N LEU A 110 -1.99 12.60 15.06
CA LEU A 110 -1.22 12.42 16.30
C LEU A 110 -1.64 13.37 17.40
N ASP A 111 -1.85 14.64 17.05
CA ASP A 111 -2.31 15.66 18.02
C ASP A 111 -3.71 15.37 18.56
N ALA A 112 -4.64 14.96 17.70
CA ALA A 112 -5.98 14.58 18.11
C ALA A 112 -5.95 13.36 19.04
N ALA A 113 -5.19 12.32 18.66
CA ALA A 113 -4.99 11.13 19.49
C ALA A 113 -4.35 11.46 20.84
N ARG A 114 -3.32 12.30 20.85
CA ARG A 114 -2.66 12.76 22.07
C ARG A 114 -3.64 13.45 23.02
N ARG A 115 -4.46 14.35 22.52
CA ARG A 115 -5.47 15.04 23.36
C ARG A 115 -6.54 14.08 23.90
N ALA A 116 -6.94 13.10 23.08
CA ALA A 116 -8.01 12.15 23.45
C ALA A 116 -7.55 11.04 24.41
N TRP A 117 -6.27 10.70 24.40
CA TRP A 117 -5.76 9.56 25.17
C TRP A 117 -5.02 9.94 26.46
N VAL A 118 -4.64 11.20 26.63
CA VAL A 118 -3.96 11.63 27.85
C VAL A 118 -4.91 11.52 29.04
N THR A 119 -4.40 10.96 30.16
CA THR A 119 -5.17 10.77 31.40
C THR A 119 -4.63 11.59 32.58
N GLY A 120 -3.40 12.10 32.47
CA GLY A 120 -2.73 12.88 33.50
C GLY A 120 -1.24 13.02 33.20
N LYS A 121 -0.45 13.15 34.27
CA LYS A 121 1.01 13.18 34.21
C LYS A 121 1.58 12.24 35.27
N ASP A 122 2.75 11.66 34.97
CA ASP A 122 3.54 10.90 35.94
C ASP A 122 4.36 11.82 36.85
N GLU A 123 5.11 11.23 37.75
CA GLU A 123 5.99 11.94 38.73
C GLU A 123 7.09 12.77 38.06
N TYR A 124 7.48 12.47 36.83
CA TYR A 124 8.47 13.20 36.03
C TYR A 124 7.85 14.27 35.11
N GLY A 125 6.50 14.37 35.10
CA GLY A 125 5.76 15.33 34.29
C GLY A 125 5.43 14.85 32.87
N TYR A 126 5.76 13.61 32.51
CA TYR A 126 5.35 13.03 31.23
C TYR A 126 3.85 12.69 31.23
N PRO A 127 3.17 12.81 30.07
CA PRO A 127 1.79 12.37 29.95
C PRO A 127 1.59 10.90 30.30
N THR A 128 0.56 10.59 31.05
CA THR A 128 0.06 9.22 31.21
C THR A 128 -1.06 8.97 30.21
N TRP A 129 -1.21 7.73 29.77
CA TRP A 129 -2.05 7.36 28.65
C TRP A 129 -3.19 6.43 29.06
N ARG A 130 -4.32 6.54 28.38
CA ARG A 130 -5.37 5.53 28.43
C ARG A 130 -4.78 4.16 28.08
N LYS A 131 -5.19 3.12 28.79
CA LYS A 131 -4.72 1.75 28.55
C LYS A 131 -5.21 1.24 27.18
N ASP A 132 -4.42 0.37 26.59
CA ASP A 132 -4.74 -0.36 25.35
C ASP A 132 -5.12 0.57 24.19
N VAL A 133 -4.39 1.66 24.02
CA VAL A 133 -4.47 2.54 22.87
C VAL A 133 -3.18 2.51 22.07
N ARG A 134 -3.26 2.73 20.77
CA ARG A 134 -2.09 2.77 19.88
C ARG A 134 -2.34 3.56 18.61
N PHE A 135 -1.39 4.40 18.26
CA PHE A 135 -1.26 4.98 16.93
C PHE A 135 -0.29 4.15 16.12
N HIS A 136 -0.74 3.60 15.01
CA HIS A 136 0.08 2.83 14.09
C HIS A 136 0.23 3.55 12.76
N GLN A 137 1.48 3.76 12.33
CA GLN A 137 1.82 4.32 11.02
C GLN A 137 2.24 3.23 10.06
N VAL A 138 1.61 3.18 8.91
CA VAL A 138 2.08 2.36 7.78
C VAL A 138 3.04 3.21 6.95
N SER A 139 4.32 2.82 6.95
CA SER A 139 5.42 3.45 6.22
C SER A 139 5.96 2.53 5.13
N THR A 140 7.10 2.84 4.57
CA THR A 140 7.71 2.15 3.41
C THR A 140 9.20 1.96 3.62
N ASP A 141 9.80 0.98 2.99
CA ASP A 141 11.24 0.76 2.93
C ASP A 141 11.98 1.83 2.10
N GLU A 142 11.28 2.54 1.23
CA GLU A 142 11.85 3.65 0.45
C GLU A 142 12.42 4.77 1.32
N VAL A 143 12.06 4.85 2.60
CA VAL A 143 12.63 5.82 3.55
C VAL A 143 14.10 5.56 3.84
N TYR A 144 14.58 4.33 3.64
CA TYR A 144 15.98 3.96 3.86
C TYR A 144 16.92 4.39 2.73
N GLY A 145 16.41 4.68 1.55
CA GLY A 145 17.20 4.95 0.34
C GLY A 145 17.52 3.70 -0.45
N SER A 146 18.63 3.68 -1.17
CA SER A 146 19.02 2.60 -2.06
C SER A 146 20.12 1.72 -1.48
N LEU A 147 19.95 0.39 -1.57
CA LEU A 147 21.02 -0.57 -1.28
C LEU A 147 21.94 -0.76 -2.48
N GLY A 148 23.19 -1.18 -2.18
CA GLY A 148 24.06 -1.79 -3.16
C GLY A 148 23.65 -3.22 -3.54
N ALA A 149 24.58 -3.99 -4.10
CA ALA A 149 24.32 -5.36 -4.54
C ALA A 149 23.97 -6.32 -3.39
N GLU A 150 24.43 -6.04 -2.19
CA GLU A 150 24.31 -6.91 -1.01
C GLU A 150 23.73 -6.16 0.19
N GLY A 151 23.36 -6.93 1.23
CA GLY A 151 22.86 -6.41 2.50
C GLY A 151 21.34 -6.22 2.52
N PHE A 152 20.84 -5.84 3.71
CA PHE A 152 19.43 -5.58 3.98
C PHE A 152 19.31 -4.33 4.85
N PHE A 153 18.23 -3.59 4.69
CA PHE A 153 17.85 -2.56 5.64
C PHE A 153 17.28 -3.21 6.90
N THR A 154 17.79 -2.82 8.04
CA THR A 154 17.25 -3.12 9.36
C THR A 154 16.55 -1.89 9.93
N GLU A 155 15.83 -2.03 11.04
CA GLU A 155 15.17 -0.91 11.71
C GLU A 155 16.18 0.13 12.25
N GLU A 156 17.45 -0.28 12.44
CA GLU A 156 18.56 0.59 12.87
C GLU A 156 19.21 1.36 11.70
N THR A 157 18.89 1.00 10.46
CA THR A 157 19.45 1.68 9.29
C THR A 157 19.01 3.15 9.26
N PRO A 158 19.95 4.12 9.14
CA PRO A 158 19.60 5.53 8.99
C PRO A 158 18.72 5.80 7.76
N LEU A 159 17.77 6.72 7.91
CA LEU A 159 16.89 7.10 6.78
C LEU A 159 17.64 8.02 5.82
N CYS A 160 17.60 7.69 4.53
CA CYS A 160 18.25 8.42 3.45
C CYS A 160 17.38 8.44 2.17
N PRO A 161 16.19 9.06 2.22
CA PRO A 161 15.22 9.03 1.11
C PRO A 161 15.70 9.84 -0.10
N HIS A 162 15.45 9.34 -1.33
CA HIS A 162 15.90 9.95 -2.58
C HIS A 162 14.78 10.58 -3.43
N SER A 163 13.51 10.46 -3.04
CA SER A 163 12.37 11.06 -3.73
C SER A 163 11.55 11.98 -2.82
N PRO A 164 10.77 12.94 -3.34
CA PRO A 164 9.86 13.72 -2.51
C PRO A 164 8.85 12.86 -1.74
N TYR A 165 8.37 11.76 -2.35
CA TYR A 165 7.52 10.80 -1.68
C TYR A 165 8.23 10.17 -0.47
N SER A 166 9.37 9.52 -0.70
CA SER A 166 10.10 8.84 0.38
C SER A 166 10.57 9.81 1.46
N ALA A 167 10.95 11.05 1.09
CA ALA A 167 11.28 12.11 2.03
C ALA A 167 10.06 12.52 2.90
N SER A 168 8.87 12.62 2.31
CA SER A 168 7.64 12.92 3.07
C SER A 168 7.27 11.80 4.04
N LYS A 169 7.46 10.52 3.65
CA LYS A 169 7.23 9.36 4.52
C LYS A 169 8.25 9.29 5.65
N ALA A 170 9.53 9.50 5.36
CA ALA A 170 10.58 9.58 6.38
C ALA A 170 10.31 10.72 7.38
N SER A 171 9.85 11.87 6.90
CA SER A 171 9.46 13.00 7.76
C SER A 171 8.28 12.66 8.67
N ALA A 172 7.27 11.93 8.16
CA ALA A 172 6.17 11.42 8.97
C ALA A 172 6.67 10.47 10.07
N ASP A 173 7.58 9.54 9.73
CA ASP A 173 8.22 8.63 10.70
C ASP A 173 8.95 9.43 11.78
N PHE A 174 9.72 10.46 11.43
CA PHE A 174 10.41 11.31 12.41
C PHE A 174 9.45 12.07 13.33
N ILE A 175 8.32 12.54 12.84
CA ILE A 175 7.29 13.18 13.67
C ILE A 175 6.75 12.18 14.69
N ILE A 176 6.45 10.95 14.27
CA ILE A 176 5.94 9.89 15.16
C ILE A 176 6.99 9.55 16.24
N ILE A 177 8.26 9.41 15.83
CA ILE A 177 9.38 9.19 16.75
C ILE A 177 9.50 10.35 17.75
N ALA A 178 9.37 11.61 17.30
CA ALA A 178 9.38 12.77 18.17
C ALA A 178 8.22 12.75 19.17
N TYR A 179 7.00 12.33 18.78
CA TYR A 179 5.89 12.16 19.71
C TYR A 179 6.13 11.04 20.74
N ARG A 180 6.74 9.93 20.31
CA ARG A 180 7.21 8.85 21.20
C ARG A 180 8.17 9.39 22.24
N ASP A 181 9.19 10.09 21.80
CA ASP A 181 10.31 10.50 22.67
C ASP A 181 9.91 11.65 23.59
N THR A 182 9.18 12.65 23.07
CA THR A 182 8.75 13.83 23.81
C THR A 182 7.61 13.54 24.78
N TYR A 183 6.61 12.78 24.33
CA TYR A 183 5.39 12.56 25.11
C TYR A 183 5.25 11.13 25.64
N LYS A 184 6.17 10.22 25.30
CA LYS A 184 6.01 8.77 25.58
C LYS A 184 4.70 8.20 25.02
N MET A 185 4.25 8.75 23.91
CA MET A 185 2.99 8.36 23.27
C MET A 185 3.05 6.90 22.78
N PRO A 186 1.97 6.11 22.97
CA PRO A 186 1.92 4.73 22.47
C PRO A 186 1.75 4.71 20.95
N VAL A 187 2.87 4.61 20.27
CA VAL A 187 2.96 4.58 18.80
C VAL A 187 3.72 3.35 18.33
N THR A 188 3.46 2.92 17.09
CA THR A 188 4.26 1.92 16.36
C THR A 188 4.34 2.31 14.89
N ILE A 189 5.39 1.85 14.20
CA ILE A 189 5.58 2.04 12.76
C ILE A 189 5.85 0.68 12.12
N THR A 190 5.23 0.39 10.97
CA THR A 190 5.71 -0.66 10.06
C THR A 190 6.30 -0.02 8.82
N ARG A 191 7.47 -0.51 8.37
CA ARG A 191 8.08 -0.17 7.08
C ARG A 191 8.00 -1.40 6.20
N CYS A 192 7.22 -1.32 5.14
CA CYS A 192 6.97 -2.48 4.28
C CYS A 192 7.73 -2.39 2.97
N SER A 193 8.05 -3.55 2.40
CA SER A 193 8.51 -3.70 1.03
C SER A 193 7.38 -3.52 0.02
N ASN A 194 7.66 -3.66 -1.29
CA ASN A 194 6.69 -3.44 -2.35
C ASN A 194 5.51 -4.42 -2.25
N ASN A 195 4.32 -3.88 -2.07
CA ASN A 195 3.10 -4.68 -1.97
C ASN A 195 2.51 -5.01 -3.34
N TYR A 196 1.88 -6.19 -3.46
CA TYR A 196 1.10 -6.60 -4.62
C TYR A 196 -0.11 -7.46 -4.18
N GLY A 197 -1.16 -7.49 -5.00
CA GLY A 197 -2.37 -8.24 -4.70
C GLY A 197 -3.65 -7.61 -5.24
N PRO A 198 -4.82 -8.07 -4.78
CA PRO A 198 -6.13 -7.52 -5.10
C PRO A 198 -6.27 -6.03 -4.81
N TYR A 199 -7.02 -5.29 -5.63
CA TYR A 199 -7.31 -3.86 -5.48
C TYR A 199 -6.09 -2.92 -5.64
N HIS A 200 -4.93 -3.40 -6.11
CA HIS A 200 -3.78 -2.55 -6.36
C HIS A 200 -4.07 -1.66 -7.58
N PHE A 201 -3.89 -0.33 -7.42
CA PHE A 201 -4.30 0.64 -8.45
C PHE A 201 -3.47 0.47 -9.74
N PRO A 202 -4.10 0.52 -10.94
CA PRO A 202 -3.46 0.16 -12.22
C PRO A 202 -2.39 1.11 -12.77
N GLU A 203 -1.86 2.03 -11.97
CA GLU A 203 -0.65 2.81 -12.28
C GLU A 203 0.65 2.12 -11.78
N LYS A 204 0.52 1.13 -10.90
CA LYS A 204 1.65 0.39 -10.34
C LYS A 204 2.03 -0.79 -11.23
N LEU A 205 3.28 -1.24 -11.14
CA LEU A 205 3.91 -2.17 -12.11
C LEU A 205 3.03 -3.39 -12.45
N ILE A 206 2.71 -4.23 -11.49
CA ILE A 206 1.99 -5.50 -11.73
C ILE A 206 0.60 -5.25 -12.35
N PRO A 207 -0.29 -4.45 -11.75
CA PRO A 207 -1.62 -4.24 -12.32
C PRO A 207 -1.58 -3.47 -13.65
N LEU A 208 -0.59 -2.59 -13.87
CA LEU A 208 -0.38 -1.93 -15.15
C LEU A 208 -0.05 -2.93 -16.27
N ILE A 209 0.86 -3.88 -16.00
CA ILE A 209 1.23 -4.92 -16.96
C ILE A 209 0.03 -5.81 -17.26
N ILE A 210 -0.71 -6.25 -16.24
CA ILE A 210 -1.94 -7.05 -16.44
C ILE A 210 -2.93 -6.29 -17.33
N LYS A 211 -3.25 -5.04 -16.98
CA LYS A 211 -4.18 -4.20 -17.73
C LYS A 211 -3.74 -4.01 -19.19
N ASN A 212 -2.46 -3.72 -19.42
CA ASN A 212 -1.92 -3.49 -20.76
C ASN A 212 -1.98 -4.76 -21.61
N ILE A 213 -1.69 -5.93 -21.05
CA ILE A 213 -1.86 -7.21 -21.75
C ILE A 213 -3.33 -7.39 -22.16
N LEU A 214 -4.29 -7.20 -21.22
CA LEU A 214 -5.71 -7.35 -21.53
C LEU A 214 -6.21 -6.35 -22.60
N GLU A 215 -5.58 -5.19 -22.70
CA GLU A 215 -5.87 -4.17 -23.70
C GLU A 215 -5.09 -4.35 -25.03
N GLY A 216 -4.16 -5.31 -25.11
CA GLY A 216 -3.29 -5.50 -26.27
C GLY A 216 -2.26 -4.38 -26.47
N LYS A 217 -1.87 -3.71 -25.39
CA LYS A 217 -0.91 -2.59 -25.39
C LYS A 217 0.51 -3.05 -25.11
N ARG A 218 1.48 -2.20 -25.42
CA ARG A 218 2.89 -2.39 -25.03
C ARG A 218 3.06 -2.32 -23.53
N LEU A 219 4.10 -3.01 -23.03
CA LEU A 219 4.45 -3.11 -21.62
C LEU A 219 5.68 -2.22 -21.36
N PRO A 220 5.50 -1.02 -20.79
CA PRO A 220 6.62 -0.12 -20.55
C PRO A 220 7.48 -0.64 -19.39
N VAL A 221 8.78 -0.73 -19.61
CA VAL A 221 9.80 -1.08 -18.61
C VAL A 221 10.79 0.08 -18.51
N TYR A 222 10.92 0.65 -17.31
CA TYR A 222 11.85 1.74 -17.06
C TYR A 222 13.31 1.28 -17.14
N GLY A 223 14.16 2.07 -17.83
CA GLY A 223 15.57 1.74 -18.02
C GLY A 223 15.75 0.39 -18.70
N ASP A 224 16.57 -0.47 -18.14
CA ASP A 224 16.77 -1.85 -18.55
C ASP A 224 15.95 -2.88 -17.74
N GLY A 225 15.22 -2.42 -16.74
CA GLY A 225 14.39 -3.25 -15.88
C GLY A 225 15.15 -4.03 -14.81
N THR A 226 16.43 -3.74 -14.57
CA THR A 226 17.28 -4.47 -13.61
C THR A 226 17.11 -4.01 -12.15
N ASN A 227 16.31 -2.96 -11.90
CA ASN A 227 16.00 -2.54 -10.53
C ASN A 227 15.36 -3.68 -9.75
N VAL A 228 15.87 -3.95 -8.55
CA VAL A 228 15.42 -5.03 -7.68
C VAL A 228 14.46 -4.51 -6.62
N ARG A 229 13.36 -5.24 -6.41
CA ARG A 229 12.39 -4.96 -5.36
C ARG A 229 12.07 -6.23 -4.60
N ASP A 230 11.87 -6.10 -3.29
CA ASP A 230 11.28 -7.16 -2.47
C ASP A 230 9.76 -7.07 -2.55
N TRP A 231 9.07 -8.18 -2.82
CA TRP A 231 7.64 -8.21 -3.09
C TRP A 231 6.87 -8.92 -1.97
N LEU A 232 5.95 -8.19 -1.35
CA LEU A 232 5.13 -8.64 -0.24
C LEU A 232 3.65 -8.77 -0.66
N TYR A 233 3.08 -9.96 -0.50
CA TYR A 233 1.66 -10.15 -0.76
C TYR A 233 0.81 -9.37 0.25
N VAL A 234 -0.20 -8.65 -0.23
CA VAL A 234 -0.93 -7.67 0.59
C VAL A 234 -1.62 -8.26 1.80
N GLU A 235 -2.08 -9.51 1.73
CA GLU A 235 -2.72 -10.20 2.87
C GLU A 235 -1.71 -10.49 3.98
N ASP A 236 -0.49 -10.91 3.63
CA ASP A 236 0.61 -11.10 4.61
C ASP A 236 0.97 -9.77 5.28
N HIS A 237 0.96 -8.66 4.53
CA HIS A 237 1.15 -7.33 5.10
C HIS A 237 0.02 -6.94 6.06
N CYS A 238 -1.24 -7.17 5.70
CA CYS A 238 -2.38 -6.90 6.58
C CYS A 238 -2.28 -7.68 7.89
N LYS A 239 -1.84 -8.94 7.83
CA LYS A 239 -1.57 -9.79 9.00
C LYS A 239 -0.47 -9.18 9.88
N ALA A 240 0.64 -8.70 9.28
CA ALA A 240 1.71 -8.04 10.02
C ALA A 240 1.22 -6.79 10.74
N ILE A 241 0.48 -5.92 10.05
CA ILE A 241 -0.08 -4.68 10.63
C ILE A 241 -0.97 -5.02 11.82
N ASP A 242 -1.91 -5.96 11.68
CA ASP A 242 -2.81 -6.35 12.76
C ASP A 242 -2.04 -6.89 13.97
N MET A 243 -1.03 -7.73 13.75
CA MET A 243 -0.18 -8.24 14.82
C MET A 243 0.58 -7.11 15.53
N VAL A 244 1.11 -6.13 14.80
CA VAL A 244 1.81 -4.97 15.40
C VAL A 244 0.82 -4.07 16.13
N VAL A 245 -0.35 -3.81 15.58
CA VAL A 245 -1.40 -3.00 16.23
C VAL A 245 -1.85 -3.63 17.55
N CYS A 246 -2.06 -4.95 17.56
CA CYS A 246 -2.55 -5.65 18.75
C CYS A 246 -1.43 -5.95 19.77
N ASN A 247 -0.26 -6.40 19.32
CA ASN A 247 0.75 -7.02 20.16
C ASN A 247 2.14 -6.36 20.10
N GLY A 248 2.38 -5.45 19.17
CA GLY A 248 3.68 -4.77 19.04
C GLY A 248 4.05 -3.99 20.31
N LYS A 249 5.32 -3.83 20.57
CA LYS A 249 5.80 -3.01 21.69
C LYS A 249 5.64 -1.53 21.36
N ASN A 250 5.18 -0.75 22.33
CA ASN A 250 5.03 0.69 22.15
C ASN A 250 6.39 1.35 21.88
N GLY A 251 6.40 2.23 20.88
CA GLY A 251 7.58 2.96 20.45
C GLY A 251 8.45 2.22 19.43
N GLU A 252 8.11 0.97 19.09
CA GLU A 252 8.93 0.17 18.19
C GLU A 252 8.56 0.35 16.71
N ILE A 253 9.58 0.14 15.88
CA ILE A 253 9.49 0.09 14.42
C ILE A 253 9.71 -1.36 14.01
N TYR A 254 8.95 -1.82 13.02
CA TYR A 254 9.05 -3.17 12.48
C TYR A 254 9.15 -3.14 10.95
N ASN A 255 10.19 -3.76 10.42
CA ASN A 255 10.30 -4.04 9.00
C ASN A 255 9.40 -5.21 8.61
N VAL A 256 8.68 -5.08 7.49
CA VAL A 256 7.74 -6.08 6.98
C VAL A 256 8.09 -6.39 5.53
N GLY A 257 8.93 -7.38 5.31
CA GLY A 257 9.46 -7.78 3.99
C GLY A 257 8.90 -9.11 3.49
N GLY A 258 8.88 -9.27 2.17
CA GLY A 258 8.35 -10.46 1.50
C GLY A 258 9.36 -11.59 1.33
N HIS A 259 10.67 -11.31 1.47
CA HIS A 259 11.77 -12.21 1.07
C HIS A 259 11.65 -12.71 -0.38
N ASN A 260 11.11 -11.87 -1.26
CA ASN A 260 10.89 -12.17 -2.67
C ASN A 260 11.54 -11.11 -3.54
N GLU A 261 12.87 -10.98 -3.46
CA GLU A 261 13.63 -10.05 -4.30
C GLU A 261 13.59 -10.49 -5.77
N LYS A 262 13.12 -9.60 -6.64
CA LYS A 262 13.07 -9.83 -8.09
C LYS A 262 13.35 -8.55 -8.86
N GLN A 263 13.97 -8.69 -10.03
CA GLN A 263 14.11 -7.57 -10.95
C GLN A 263 12.76 -7.23 -11.60
N ASN A 264 12.56 -5.96 -11.91
CA ASN A 264 11.33 -5.52 -12.58
C ASN A 264 11.06 -6.27 -13.87
N ILE A 265 12.10 -6.54 -14.67
CA ILE A 265 11.98 -7.31 -15.93
C ILE A 265 11.54 -8.77 -15.69
N GLU A 266 11.97 -9.39 -14.59
CA GLU A 266 11.54 -10.75 -14.22
C GLU A 266 10.05 -10.77 -13.88
N ILE A 267 9.56 -9.74 -13.14
CA ILE A 267 8.13 -9.57 -12.84
C ILE A 267 7.30 -9.45 -14.10
N VAL A 268 7.75 -8.64 -15.06
CA VAL A 268 7.03 -8.44 -16.34
C VAL A 268 6.93 -9.76 -17.10
N LYS A 269 8.05 -10.48 -17.26
CA LYS A 269 8.09 -11.78 -17.97
C LYS A 269 7.23 -12.83 -17.27
N LEU A 270 7.32 -12.93 -15.93
CA LEU A 270 6.50 -13.87 -15.16
C LEU A 270 5.01 -13.55 -15.27
N THR A 271 4.64 -12.27 -15.29
CA THR A 271 3.24 -11.86 -15.48
C THR A 271 2.73 -12.26 -16.87
N ILE A 272 3.52 -12.02 -17.93
CA ILE A 272 3.18 -12.45 -19.31
C ILE A 272 2.95 -13.95 -19.36
N THR A 273 3.94 -14.73 -18.90
CA THR A 273 3.89 -16.19 -18.94
C THR A 273 2.71 -16.75 -18.13
N THR A 274 2.44 -16.17 -16.97
CA THR A 274 1.33 -16.60 -16.11
C THR A 274 -0.01 -16.30 -16.74
N ILE A 275 -0.21 -15.12 -17.33
CA ILE A 275 -1.48 -14.79 -18.04
C ILE A 275 -1.69 -15.72 -19.24
N HIS A 276 -0.64 -15.95 -20.04
CA HIS A 276 -0.72 -16.86 -21.19
C HIS A 276 -1.14 -18.25 -20.73
N ARG A 277 -0.46 -18.85 -19.75
CA ARG A 277 -0.78 -20.15 -19.17
C ARG A 277 -2.20 -20.22 -18.63
N LEU A 278 -2.64 -19.23 -17.83
CA LEU A 278 -4.01 -19.20 -17.29
C LEU A 278 -5.08 -19.16 -18.40
N MET A 279 -4.83 -18.47 -19.51
CA MET A 279 -5.73 -18.43 -20.65
C MET A 279 -5.69 -19.70 -21.53
N GLU A 280 -4.62 -20.51 -21.42
CA GLU A 280 -4.59 -21.86 -21.99
C GLU A 280 -5.39 -22.85 -21.14
N GLU A 281 -5.15 -22.83 -19.82
CA GLU A 281 -5.80 -23.72 -18.85
C GLU A 281 -7.31 -23.45 -18.71
N GLU A 282 -7.72 -22.17 -18.75
CA GLU A 282 -9.11 -21.72 -18.63
C GLU A 282 -9.46 -20.74 -19.77
N PRO A 283 -9.92 -21.25 -20.92
CA PRO A 283 -10.22 -20.43 -22.11
C PRO A 283 -11.27 -19.33 -21.88
N ALA A 284 -12.11 -19.44 -20.85
CA ALA A 284 -13.07 -18.39 -20.50
C ALA A 284 -12.39 -17.05 -20.20
N TYR A 285 -11.18 -17.06 -19.66
CA TYR A 285 -10.40 -15.83 -19.41
C TYR A 285 -10.03 -15.06 -20.68
N ARG A 286 -9.98 -15.71 -21.86
CA ARG A 286 -9.74 -15.02 -23.15
C ARG A 286 -10.80 -13.97 -23.46
N GLN A 287 -12.01 -14.11 -22.89
CA GLN A 287 -13.07 -13.11 -23.06
C GLN A 287 -12.76 -11.75 -22.44
N THR A 288 -11.82 -11.68 -21.50
CA THR A 288 -11.36 -10.43 -20.89
C THR A 288 -10.46 -9.60 -21.82
N LEU A 289 -9.89 -10.21 -22.88
CA LEU A 289 -9.06 -9.53 -23.86
C LEU A 289 -9.89 -8.56 -24.71
N LYS A 290 -9.36 -7.34 -24.91
CA LYS A 290 -9.94 -6.38 -25.85
C LYS A 290 -9.63 -6.77 -27.30
N LYS A 291 -8.45 -7.31 -27.56
CA LYS A 291 -8.04 -7.82 -28.88
C LYS A 291 -8.61 -9.23 -29.06
N LYS A 292 -9.60 -9.39 -29.95
CA LYS A 292 -10.34 -10.63 -30.19
C LYS A 292 -10.12 -11.15 -31.61
N GLU A 293 -8.86 -11.35 -32.00
CA GLU A 293 -8.53 -12.07 -33.22
C GLU A 293 -8.79 -13.56 -33.01
N LEU A 294 -9.49 -14.19 -33.97
CA LEU A 294 -9.83 -15.62 -33.90
C LEU A 294 -8.81 -16.45 -34.67
N ASP A 295 -8.55 -17.66 -34.17
CA ASP A 295 -7.81 -18.69 -34.88
C ASP A 295 -8.75 -19.47 -35.87
N GLU A 296 -8.17 -20.45 -36.53
CA GLU A 296 -8.90 -21.33 -37.49
C GLU A 296 -10.03 -22.15 -36.83
N ASN A 297 -9.98 -22.33 -35.50
CA ASN A 297 -10.96 -23.04 -34.72
C ASN A 297 -12.03 -22.11 -34.09
N GLY A 298 -11.97 -20.80 -34.38
CA GLY A 298 -12.87 -19.79 -33.83
C GLY A 298 -12.56 -19.40 -32.37
N GLN A 299 -11.38 -19.74 -31.85
CA GLN A 299 -10.95 -19.33 -30.53
C GLN A 299 -10.18 -18.02 -30.57
N ILE A 300 -10.28 -17.21 -29.49
CA ILE A 300 -9.52 -15.97 -29.37
C ILE A 300 -8.03 -16.33 -29.25
N ARG A 301 -7.22 -15.79 -30.15
CA ARG A 301 -5.77 -15.98 -30.20
C ARG A 301 -5.08 -15.31 -29.00
N ILE A 302 -4.10 -16.01 -28.44
CA ILE A 302 -3.26 -15.53 -27.32
C ILE A 302 -1.76 -15.62 -27.62
N ASP A 303 -1.35 -16.14 -28.79
CA ASP A 303 0.04 -16.30 -29.21
C ASP A 303 0.84 -14.98 -29.22
N TRP A 304 0.18 -13.85 -29.32
CA TRP A 304 0.76 -12.52 -29.23
C TRP A 304 1.08 -12.08 -27.78
N ILE A 305 0.57 -12.80 -26.76
CA ILE A 305 0.89 -12.55 -25.34
C ILE A 305 2.25 -13.19 -25.05
N ASN A 306 3.32 -12.47 -25.34
CA ASN A 306 4.70 -12.92 -25.20
C ASN A 306 5.65 -11.71 -24.99
N ASP A 307 6.92 -11.96 -24.85
CA ASP A 307 7.96 -10.94 -24.55
C ASP A 307 8.06 -9.83 -25.60
N SER A 308 7.52 -10.02 -26.83
CA SER A 308 7.51 -8.97 -27.85
C SER A 308 6.67 -7.74 -27.45
N LEU A 309 5.80 -7.87 -26.45
CA LEU A 309 5.06 -6.75 -25.89
C LEU A 309 5.92 -5.78 -25.10
N ILE A 310 7.08 -6.22 -24.59
CA ILE A 310 7.98 -5.40 -23.75
C ILE A 310 8.53 -4.23 -24.57
N THR A 311 8.51 -3.05 -23.97
CA THR A 311 9.12 -1.84 -24.55
C THR A 311 9.88 -1.12 -23.44
N PHE A 312 11.19 -0.97 -23.64
CA PHE A 312 12.03 -0.20 -22.73
C PHE A 312 11.79 1.29 -22.95
N VAL A 313 11.57 2.02 -21.85
CA VAL A 313 11.34 3.47 -21.84
C VAL A 313 12.41 4.17 -21.01
N LYS A 314 12.51 5.50 -21.16
CA LYS A 314 13.47 6.29 -20.38
C LYS A 314 13.26 6.07 -18.88
N ASP A 315 14.36 5.89 -18.17
CA ASP A 315 14.30 5.66 -16.73
C ASP A 315 13.82 6.90 -15.95
N ARG A 316 13.30 6.66 -14.77
CA ARG A 316 12.82 7.66 -13.83
C ARG A 316 14.00 8.40 -13.19
N LEU A 317 13.81 9.68 -12.85
CA LEU A 317 14.79 10.45 -12.09
C LEU A 317 14.87 9.92 -10.64
N GLY A 318 16.08 9.75 -10.12
CA GLY A 318 16.28 9.26 -8.75
C GLY A 318 15.76 7.84 -8.53
N HIS A 319 15.82 6.97 -9.55
CA HIS A 319 15.34 5.60 -9.46
C HIS A 319 16.32 4.73 -8.66
N ASP A 320 15.97 4.37 -7.45
CA ASP A 320 16.78 3.51 -6.58
C ASP A 320 17.00 2.14 -7.19
N GLN A 321 18.22 1.61 -7.04
CA GLN A 321 18.63 0.36 -7.68
C GLN A 321 18.02 -0.85 -7.01
N ARG A 322 18.08 -0.92 -5.66
CA ARG A 322 17.65 -2.11 -4.93
C ARG A 322 17.04 -1.74 -3.57
N TYR A 323 15.92 -2.39 -3.26
CA TYR A 323 15.33 -2.43 -1.92
C TYR A 323 15.27 -3.88 -1.44
N ALA A 324 15.74 -4.09 -0.21
CA ALA A 324 15.56 -5.34 0.51
C ALA A 324 15.58 -5.05 2.01
N ILE A 325 14.62 -5.55 2.74
CA ILE A 325 14.50 -5.30 4.18
C ILE A 325 14.56 -6.60 4.96
N ASP A 326 15.11 -6.51 6.18
CA ASP A 326 15.20 -7.63 7.11
C ASP A 326 14.00 -7.63 8.07
N PRO A 327 13.06 -8.59 7.99
CA PRO A 327 11.93 -8.71 8.91
C PRO A 327 12.24 -9.58 10.14
N THR A 328 13.50 -9.83 10.47
CA THR A 328 13.90 -10.71 11.59
C THR A 328 13.32 -10.24 12.92
N LYS A 329 13.23 -8.92 13.14
CA LYS A 329 12.68 -8.36 14.38
C LYS A 329 11.22 -8.71 14.59
N ILE A 330 10.36 -8.47 13.61
CA ILE A 330 8.92 -8.81 13.71
C ILE A 330 8.71 -10.32 13.86
N LYS A 331 9.54 -11.14 13.19
CA LYS A 331 9.52 -12.59 13.35
C LYS A 331 9.85 -13.01 14.77
N ASN A 332 10.93 -12.48 15.34
CA ASN A 332 11.39 -12.88 16.67
C ASN A 332 10.47 -12.37 17.79
N GLU A 333 9.92 -11.16 17.66
CA GLU A 333 9.12 -10.54 18.70
C GLU A 333 7.63 -10.91 18.62
N LEU A 334 7.08 -11.08 17.41
CA LEU A 334 5.66 -11.28 17.19
C LEU A 334 5.33 -12.61 16.49
N GLY A 335 6.33 -13.36 16.02
CA GLY A 335 6.13 -14.63 15.32
C GLY A 335 5.62 -14.46 13.87
N TRP A 336 5.62 -13.24 13.33
CA TRP A 336 5.17 -13.01 11.96
C TRP A 336 6.25 -13.38 10.94
N TYR A 337 5.82 -13.98 9.84
CA TYR A 337 6.64 -14.25 8.66
C TYR A 337 5.74 -14.25 7.42
N PRO A 338 6.20 -13.80 6.24
CA PRO A 338 5.40 -13.85 5.02
C PRO A 338 5.15 -15.31 4.61
N GLU A 339 3.89 -15.67 4.40
CA GLU A 339 3.47 -17.05 4.10
C GLU A 339 3.32 -17.27 2.58
N THR A 340 3.09 -16.19 1.81
CA THR A 340 2.82 -16.27 0.39
C THR A 340 4.10 -16.13 -0.43
N LYS A 341 4.50 -17.21 -1.12
CA LYS A 341 5.56 -17.15 -2.12
C LYS A 341 5.13 -16.29 -3.31
N PHE A 342 6.09 -15.60 -3.94
CA PHE A 342 5.75 -14.70 -5.05
C PHE A 342 5.04 -15.42 -6.21
N GLU A 343 5.49 -16.62 -6.55
CA GLU A 343 4.94 -17.45 -7.64
C GLU A 343 3.46 -17.80 -7.40
N ASP A 344 3.06 -18.01 -6.15
CA ASP A 344 1.66 -18.30 -5.79
C ASP A 344 0.84 -17.00 -5.72
N GLY A 345 1.41 -15.95 -5.13
CA GLY A 345 0.75 -14.66 -4.97
C GLY A 345 0.48 -13.96 -6.29
N ILE A 346 1.39 -14.06 -7.27
CA ILE A 346 1.18 -13.46 -8.61
C ILE A 346 0.02 -14.14 -9.35
N VAL A 347 -0.12 -15.47 -9.24
CA VAL A 347 -1.25 -16.21 -9.80
C VAL A 347 -2.56 -15.74 -9.17
N LYS A 348 -2.64 -15.70 -7.83
CA LYS A 348 -3.82 -15.18 -7.11
C LYS A 348 -4.18 -13.75 -7.57
N THR A 349 -3.17 -12.90 -7.71
CA THR A 349 -3.33 -11.51 -8.16
C THR A 349 -3.91 -11.44 -9.56
N ILE A 350 -3.32 -12.16 -10.52
CA ILE A 350 -3.78 -12.17 -11.92
C ILE A 350 -5.22 -12.70 -12.02
N ILE A 351 -5.53 -13.83 -11.37
CA ILE A 351 -6.88 -14.39 -11.32
C ILE A 351 -7.88 -13.37 -10.78
N TRP A 352 -7.49 -12.64 -9.72
CA TRP A 352 -8.35 -11.60 -9.19
C TRP A 352 -8.66 -10.53 -10.23
N TYR A 353 -7.64 -10.02 -10.96
CA TYR A 353 -7.86 -9.01 -12.02
C TYR A 353 -8.70 -9.56 -13.16
N LEU A 354 -8.50 -10.82 -13.59
CA LEU A 354 -9.30 -11.45 -14.64
C LEU A 354 -10.79 -11.53 -14.26
N ASN A 355 -11.09 -11.77 -12.99
CA ASN A 355 -12.45 -11.91 -12.47
C ASN A 355 -13.11 -10.57 -12.05
N ASN A 356 -12.35 -9.47 -11.94
CA ASN A 356 -12.85 -8.19 -11.44
C ASN A 356 -12.70 -7.04 -12.46
N GLN A 357 -13.05 -7.32 -13.74
CA GLN A 357 -12.90 -6.36 -14.83
C GLN A 357 -13.74 -5.09 -14.67
N ASP A 358 -14.89 -5.19 -14.00
CA ASP A 358 -15.75 -4.03 -13.77
C ASP A 358 -15.09 -3.06 -12.75
N TRP A 359 -14.48 -3.59 -11.69
CA TRP A 359 -13.67 -2.77 -10.78
C TRP A 359 -12.53 -2.09 -11.53
N VAL A 360 -11.79 -2.82 -12.38
CA VAL A 360 -10.69 -2.26 -13.17
C VAL A 360 -11.18 -1.12 -14.07
N LYS A 361 -12.33 -1.29 -14.75
CA LYS A 361 -12.93 -0.24 -15.59
C LYS A 361 -13.28 1.00 -14.79
N ASN A 362 -13.90 0.82 -13.61
CA ASN A 362 -14.33 1.92 -12.76
C ASN A 362 -13.14 2.75 -12.27
N VAL A 363 -12.09 2.11 -11.75
CA VAL A 363 -10.89 2.83 -11.24
C VAL A 363 -10.01 3.42 -12.34
N THR A 364 -10.14 2.97 -13.59
CA THR A 364 -9.37 3.48 -14.74
C THR A 364 -10.16 4.42 -15.64
N SER A 365 -11.35 4.87 -15.22
CA SER A 365 -12.15 5.86 -15.94
C SER A 365 -11.71 7.30 -15.58
N GLY A 366 -12.07 8.26 -16.43
CA GLY A 366 -11.89 9.68 -16.14
C GLY A 366 -10.41 10.12 -16.05
N ASP A 367 -10.03 10.76 -14.95
CA ASP A 367 -8.72 11.39 -14.76
C ASP A 367 -7.54 10.42 -14.87
N TYR A 368 -7.72 9.14 -14.60
CA TYR A 368 -6.68 8.13 -14.78
C TYR A 368 -6.20 8.05 -16.24
N GLN A 369 -7.12 8.07 -17.20
CA GLN A 369 -6.76 7.96 -18.63
C GLN A 369 -5.92 9.17 -19.08
N ASN A 370 -6.31 10.37 -18.67
CA ASN A 370 -5.56 11.59 -18.95
C ASN A 370 -4.16 11.54 -18.35
N TYR A 371 -4.04 11.10 -17.09
CA TYR A 371 -2.75 10.95 -16.42
C TYR A 371 -1.86 9.92 -17.13
N TYR A 372 -2.40 8.74 -17.46
CA TYR A 372 -1.66 7.66 -18.15
C TYR A 372 -1.14 8.13 -19.51
N GLU A 373 -1.98 8.78 -20.33
CA GLU A 373 -1.59 9.30 -21.64
C GLU A 373 -0.47 10.33 -21.50
N ASN A 374 -0.58 11.26 -20.58
CA ASN A 374 0.44 12.29 -20.35
C ASN A 374 1.78 11.70 -19.90
N MET A 375 1.76 10.68 -19.01
CA MET A 375 2.96 10.05 -18.48
C MET A 375 3.74 9.27 -19.55
N TYR A 376 3.05 8.58 -20.47
CA TYR A 376 3.68 7.70 -21.45
C TYR A 376 3.77 8.27 -22.87
N LYS A 377 3.13 9.40 -23.15
CA LYS A 377 3.12 10.03 -24.48
C LYS A 377 4.48 10.63 -24.88
N ASN A 378 5.32 10.98 -23.93
CA ASN A 378 6.61 11.64 -24.12
C ASN A 378 7.81 10.79 -23.62
N ARG A 379 7.61 9.51 -23.35
CA ARG A 379 8.65 8.57 -22.87
C ARG A 379 8.90 7.40 -23.87
#